data_a2420025c38e4453a0f55b63a79c9015
#
_entry.id   a2420025c38e4453a0f55b63a79c9015
#
_cell.length_a   1.000
_cell.length_b   1.000
_cell.length_c   1.000
_cell.angle_alpha   90.00
_cell.angle_beta   90.00
_cell.angle_gamma   90.00
#
_symmetry.space_group_name_H-M   'P 1'
#
loop_
_entity.id
_entity.type
_entity.pdbx_description
1 polymer ?
#
loop_
_entity_poly.entity_id
_entity_poly.type
_entity_poly.pdbx_seq_one_letter_code
_entity_poly.pdbx_strand_id
1 'polypeptide(L)'
;MASVQPFEYDTAIKVLADSSNLKAVPSKFNFINEPSALSSDSLPIIDFSALIADDPDRRCGAIRDIGKACQEWGFFILVNHGIPEALMNATFTATKEFFKLPENEKKQYEAKSASDPIKCGNFNVTNTSNQTFTLWRDYLKLYAHPEFHCPLKPPVLRITGYKYGQNGLKIFREVLLEYTERTRGLARKLVEAISDNLELEKNYVDEVLKMDSSFQLFATNLYPPCPQPDQAIGIPPHTDPGLFTFLIHNGVAGLQIEHDGHWFNVDSPQNSILVNAADQLEIFTNGRCKSVKHRAVVNKERERISIVVANGPSKEAIVGPAAPLVEKDGRALYSSMKYIEYVEAQLVKSRVNGKQILEQMMIDQDDEIAN
;
A
#
# COMPACT_ATOMS: atom_id res chain seq x y z
N MET A 1 -25.90 -14.62 -2.57
CA MET A 1 -25.57 -13.25 -2.16
C MET A 1 -25.06 -13.31 -0.74
N ALA A 2 -23.73 -13.29 -0.57
CA ALA A 2 -23.14 -13.19 0.76
C ALA A 2 -23.31 -11.75 1.22
N SER A 3 -24.09 -11.54 2.28
CA SER A 3 -24.29 -10.24 2.90
C SER A 3 -22.95 -9.78 3.48
N VAL A 4 -22.40 -8.72 2.90
CA VAL A 4 -21.38 -7.94 3.59
C VAL A 4 -22.06 -7.39 4.84
N GLN A 5 -21.68 -7.87 6.02
CA GLN A 5 -22.16 -7.31 7.28
C GLN A 5 -21.79 -5.84 7.32
N PRO A 6 -22.71 -4.93 7.70
CA PRO A 6 -22.37 -3.53 7.86
C PRO A 6 -21.24 -3.43 8.89
N PHE A 7 -20.22 -2.63 8.58
CA PHE A 7 -19.12 -2.35 9.46
C PHE A 7 -19.68 -1.73 10.75
N GLU A 8 -19.82 -2.51 11.81
CA GLU A 8 -20.11 -1.93 13.13
C GLU A 8 -18.84 -1.22 13.60
N TYR A 9 -18.95 0.10 13.74
CA TYR A 9 -17.90 0.92 14.31
C TYR A 9 -17.81 0.62 15.81
N ASP A 10 -16.89 -0.23 16.14
CA ASP A 10 -16.43 -0.38 17.51
C ASP A 10 -15.53 0.83 17.86
N THR A 11 -15.46 1.18 19.10
CA THR A 11 -14.62 2.27 19.64
C THR A 11 -13.25 2.28 18.95
N ALA A 12 -12.80 3.46 18.48
CA ALA A 12 -11.47 3.60 17.85
C ALA A 12 -10.38 2.96 18.72
N ILE A 13 -9.45 2.27 18.08
CA ILE A 13 -8.38 1.55 18.77
C ILE A 13 -7.53 2.52 19.59
N LYS A 14 -7.34 3.74 19.10
CA LYS A 14 -6.65 4.81 19.85
C LYS A 14 -7.36 5.11 21.17
N VAL A 15 -8.67 5.26 21.18
CA VAL A 15 -9.45 5.53 22.41
C VAL A 15 -9.35 4.36 23.39
N LEU A 16 -9.37 3.13 22.87
CA LEU A 16 -9.19 1.94 23.68
C LEU A 16 -7.77 1.90 24.28
N ALA A 17 -6.75 2.15 23.50
CA ALA A 17 -5.35 2.11 23.93
C ALA A 17 -5.00 3.22 24.93
N ASP A 18 -5.61 4.41 24.78
CA ASP A 18 -5.40 5.55 25.66
C ASP A 18 -6.12 5.35 27.04
N SER A 19 -6.95 4.32 27.18
CA SER A 19 -7.61 4.04 28.45
C SER A 19 -6.61 3.52 29.49
N SER A 20 -6.55 4.16 30.67
CA SER A 20 -5.63 3.84 31.76
C SER A 20 -5.79 2.42 32.34
N ASN A 21 -6.87 1.71 31.99
CA ASN A 21 -7.23 0.40 32.51
C ASN A 21 -6.88 -0.76 31.58
N LEU A 22 -6.38 -0.50 30.36
CA LEU A 22 -6.08 -1.55 29.39
C LEU A 22 -4.76 -2.27 29.75
N LYS A 23 -4.86 -3.38 30.49
CA LYS A 23 -3.71 -4.22 30.86
C LYS A 23 -3.49 -5.41 29.94
N ALA A 24 -4.51 -5.80 29.18
CA ALA A 24 -4.50 -6.94 28.29
C ALA A 24 -5.29 -6.63 27.02
N VAL A 25 -4.94 -7.29 25.93
CA VAL A 25 -5.65 -7.20 24.65
C VAL A 25 -7.00 -7.91 24.79
N PRO A 26 -8.15 -7.24 24.49
CA PRO A 26 -9.44 -7.92 24.46
C PRO A 26 -9.48 -9.05 23.43
N SER A 27 -10.24 -10.10 23.71
CA SER A 27 -10.26 -11.34 22.90
C SER A 27 -10.56 -11.12 21.42
N LYS A 28 -11.36 -10.11 21.07
CA LYS A 28 -11.68 -9.77 19.67
C LYS A 28 -10.48 -9.33 18.83
N PHE A 29 -9.35 -8.98 19.44
CA PHE A 29 -8.10 -8.61 18.77
C PHE A 29 -7.08 -9.75 18.76
N ASN A 30 -7.39 -10.88 19.43
CA ASN A 30 -6.44 -11.98 19.52
C ASN A 30 -6.15 -12.56 18.14
N PHE A 31 -4.93 -12.35 17.69
CA PHE A 31 -4.37 -12.89 16.48
C PHE A 31 -3.11 -13.67 16.85
N ILE A 32 -3.09 -14.96 16.53
CA ILE A 32 -1.89 -15.78 16.75
C ILE A 32 -0.88 -15.38 15.68
N ASN A 33 0.14 -14.64 16.10
CA ASN A 33 1.24 -14.26 15.22
C ASN A 33 2.08 -15.49 14.85
N GLU A 34 2.44 -15.59 13.56
CA GLU A 34 3.51 -16.48 13.12
C GLU A 34 4.85 -16.06 13.75
N PRO A 35 5.88 -16.94 13.70
CA PRO A 35 7.16 -16.69 14.36
C PRO A 35 7.73 -15.31 14.12
N SER A 36 8.48 -14.84 15.11
CA SER A 36 9.17 -13.54 15.08
C SER A 36 10.03 -13.39 13.84
N ALA A 37 10.08 -12.18 13.29
CA ALA A 37 10.96 -11.85 12.17
C ALA A 37 12.43 -12.04 12.55
N LEU A 38 13.21 -12.55 11.62
CA LEU A 38 14.68 -12.56 11.70
C LEU A 38 15.20 -11.12 11.67
N SER A 39 16.47 -10.94 12.03
CA SER A 39 17.14 -9.64 11.94
C SER A 39 17.04 -9.05 10.53
N SER A 40 17.02 -7.72 10.43
CA SER A 40 16.88 -7.01 9.16
C SER A 40 17.95 -7.36 8.15
N ASP A 41 17.56 -7.91 6.99
CA ASP A 41 18.35 -7.77 5.78
C ASP A 41 18.15 -6.37 5.21
N SER A 42 19.17 -5.84 4.54
CA SER A 42 19.11 -4.53 3.93
C SER A 42 18.44 -4.61 2.57
N LEU A 43 17.28 -3.98 2.43
CA LEU A 43 16.64 -3.81 1.12
C LEU A 43 17.55 -3.01 0.16
N PRO A 44 17.44 -3.24 -1.16
CA PRO A 44 18.11 -2.42 -2.16
C PRO A 44 17.74 -0.94 -2.00
N ILE A 45 18.74 -0.05 -2.09
CA ILE A 45 18.55 1.41 -2.07
C ILE A 45 18.72 1.93 -3.49
N ILE A 46 17.69 2.61 -4.01
CA ILE A 46 17.64 3.17 -5.35
C ILE A 46 17.70 4.70 -5.25
N ASP A 47 18.66 5.30 -5.93
CA ASP A 47 18.75 6.76 -6.08
C ASP A 47 17.87 7.23 -7.26
N PHE A 48 16.71 7.81 -6.94
CA PHE A 48 15.78 8.30 -7.96
C PHE A 48 16.39 9.42 -8.81
N SER A 49 17.32 10.21 -8.29
CA SER A 49 17.98 11.27 -9.07
C SER A 49 18.77 10.72 -10.25
N ALA A 50 19.28 9.49 -10.14
CA ALA A 50 19.95 8.80 -11.25
C ALA A 50 18.97 8.41 -12.37
N LEU A 51 17.73 8.04 -12.02
CA LEU A 51 16.70 7.68 -13.01
C LEU A 51 16.28 8.87 -13.90
N ILE A 52 16.30 10.08 -13.34
CA ILE A 52 15.91 11.31 -14.05
C ILE A 52 17.12 12.17 -14.51
N ALA A 53 18.33 11.62 -14.42
CA ALA A 53 19.53 12.32 -14.85
C ALA A 53 19.59 12.41 -16.38
N ASP A 54 20.22 13.50 -16.88
CA ASP A 54 20.51 13.66 -18.31
C ASP A 54 21.63 12.71 -18.80
N ASP A 55 22.36 12.09 -17.87
CA ASP A 55 23.40 11.10 -18.12
C ASP A 55 22.80 9.73 -18.44
N PRO A 56 22.93 9.23 -19.69
CA PRO A 56 22.33 7.97 -20.12
C PRO A 56 22.86 6.75 -19.33
N ASP A 57 24.14 6.74 -18.95
CA ASP A 57 24.76 5.61 -18.25
C ASP A 57 24.22 5.52 -16.82
N ARG A 58 24.08 6.65 -16.15
CA ARG A 58 23.46 6.69 -14.81
C ARG A 58 22.00 6.26 -14.87
N ARG A 59 21.24 6.73 -15.86
CA ARG A 59 19.83 6.35 -16.05
C ARG A 59 19.70 4.85 -16.34
N CYS A 60 20.50 4.29 -17.25
CA CYS A 60 20.51 2.86 -17.53
C CYS A 60 20.88 2.03 -16.30
N GLY A 61 21.83 2.50 -15.47
CA GLY A 61 22.18 1.87 -14.20
C GLY A 61 20.98 1.80 -13.27
N ALA A 62 20.30 2.93 -13.03
CA ALA A 62 19.13 2.99 -12.16
C ALA A 62 17.98 2.10 -12.67
N ILE A 63 17.73 2.03 -13.98
CA ILE A 63 16.72 1.15 -14.59
C ILE A 63 17.01 -0.32 -14.28
N ARG A 64 18.27 -0.77 -14.45
CA ARG A 64 18.68 -2.14 -14.12
C ARG A 64 18.53 -2.45 -12.63
N ASP A 65 18.92 -1.52 -11.77
CA ASP A 65 18.84 -1.70 -10.31
C ASP A 65 17.39 -1.79 -9.85
N ILE A 66 16.46 -1.00 -10.42
CA ILE A 66 15.01 -1.11 -10.17
C ILE A 66 14.50 -2.47 -10.62
N GLY A 67 14.83 -2.90 -11.85
CA GLY A 67 14.41 -4.21 -12.38
C GLY A 67 14.88 -5.35 -11.48
N LYS A 68 16.15 -5.33 -11.08
CA LYS A 68 16.74 -6.32 -10.16
C LYS A 68 16.06 -6.31 -8.80
N ALA A 69 15.84 -5.15 -8.21
CA ALA A 69 15.17 -5.02 -6.91
C ALA A 69 13.73 -5.57 -6.96
N CYS A 70 12.97 -5.28 -8.03
CA CYS A 70 11.63 -5.85 -8.22
C CYS A 70 11.65 -7.37 -8.41
N GLN A 71 12.66 -7.90 -9.09
CA GLN A 71 12.79 -9.33 -9.35
C GLN A 71 13.20 -10.13 -8.11
N GLU A 72 14.18 -9.64 -7.36
CA GLU A 72 14.76 -10.37 -6.23
C GLU A 72 13.97 -10.16 -4.94
N TRP A 73 13.61 -8.92 -4.64
CA TRP A 73 13.00 -8.52 -3.38
C TRP A 73 11.53 -8.12 -3.49
N GLY A 74 11.07 -7.66 -4.66
CA GLY A 74 9.76 -7.00 -4.79
C GLY A 74 9.63 -5.71 -3.98
N PHE A 75 10.67 -5.33 -3.24
CA PHE A 75 10.77 -4.16 -2.37
C PHE A 75 12.09 -3.43 -2.55
N PHE A 76 12.09 -2.11 -2.42
CA PHE A 76 13.30 -1.29 -2.37
C PHE A 76 13.05 0.04 -1.65
N ILE A 77 14.12 0.68 -1.25
CA ILE A 77 14.12 2.00 -0.62
C ILE A 77 14.49 3.05 -1.66
N LEU A 78 13.63 4.05 -1.86
CA LEU A 78 13.84 5.14 -2.81
C LEU A 78 14.38 6.37 -2.07
N VAL A 79 15.55 6.83 -2.46
CA VAL A 79 16.18 8.06 -1.95
C VAL A 79 16.25 9.12 -3.05
N ASN A 80 16.50 10.37 -2.69
CA ASN A 80 16.60 11.51 -3.63
C ASN A 80 15.39 11.65 -4.55
N HIS A 81 14.20 11.27 -4.07
CA HIS A 81 12.95 11.18 -4.83
C HIS A 81 12.30 12.55 -5.14
N GLY A 82 12.86 13.66 -4.68
CA GLY A 82 12.39 15.01 -4.99
C GLY A 82 11.11 15.46 -4.28
N ILE A 83 10.49 14.61 -3.42
CA ILE A 83 9.41 15.07 -2.54
C ILE A 83 10.06 15.78 -1.34
N PRO A 84 9.71 17.06 -1.09
CA PRO A 84 10.31 17.79 0.02
C PRO A 84 9.99 17.16 1.38
N GLU A 85 11.00 17.08 2.25
CA GLU A 85 10.83 16.61 3.63
C GLU A 85 9.74 17.38 4.38
N ALA A 86 9.66 18.69 4.15
CA ALA A 86 8.63 19.53 4.74
C ALA A 86 7.20 19.09 4.34
N LEU A 87 7.00 18.60 3.08
CA LEU A 87 5.72 18.08 2.65
C LEU A 87 5.40 16.72 3.31
N MET A 88 6.39 15.84 3.42
CA MET A 88 6.23 14.56 4.12
C MET A 88 5.84 14.78 5.59
N ASN A 89 6.53 15.69 6.28
CA ASN A 89 6.23 16.07 7.67
C ASN A 89 4.85 16.74 7.80
N ALA A 90 4.44 17.58 6.84
CA ALA A 90 3.11 18.16 6.80
C ALA A 90 2.02 17.09 6.61
N THR A 91 2.29 16.05 5.81
CA THR A 91 1.37 14.94 5.60
C THR A 91 1.20 14.12 6.89
N PHE A 92 2.28 13.85 7.63
CA PHE A 92 2.16 13.23 8.96
C PHE A 92 1.37 14.09 9.93
N THR A 93 1.61 15.40 9.94
CA THR A 93 0.87 16.33 10.81
C THR A 93 -0.62 16.31 10.47
N ALA A 94 -0.95 16.40 9.19
CA ALA A 94 -2.33 16.33 8.71
C ALA A 94 -3.05 15.07 9.17
N THR A 95 -2.41 13.92 9.01
CA THR A 95 -3.00 12.63 9.41
C THR A 95 -3.16 12.51 10.92
N LYS A 96 -2.20 13.01 11.72
CA LYS A 96 -2.33 13.06 13.18
C LYS A 96 -3.51 13.91 13.62
N GLU A 97 -3.71 15.07 13.01
CA GLU A 97 -4.85 15.94 13.33
C GLU A 97 -6.19 15.28 12.99
N PHE A 98 -6.27 14.51 11.88
CA PHE A 98 -7.46 13.73 11.59
C PHE A 98 -7.76 12.68 12.67
N PHE A 99 -6.75 11.92 13.11
CA PHE A 99 -6.95 10.89 14.14
C PHE A 99 -7.28 11.46 15.53
N LYS A 100 -6.94 12.72 15.81
CA LYS A 100 -7.32 13.42 17.05
C LYS A 100 -8.77 13.92 17.05
N LEU A 101 -9.45 13.92 15.92
CA LEU A 101 -10.84 14.34 15.86
C LEU A 101 -11.71 13.49 16.81
N PRO A 102 -12.75 14.10 17.42
CA PRO A 102 -13.74 13.35 18.17
C PRO A 102 -14.40 12.25 17.33
N GLU A 103 -14.79 11.16 17.94
CA GLU A 103 -15.38 10.00 17.25
C GLU A 103 -16.62 10.38 16.43
N ASN A 104 -17.50 11.24 16.97
CA ASN A 104 -18.69 11.71 16.25
C ASN A 104 -18.34 12.46 14.94
N GLU A 105 -17.19 13.12 14.88
CA GLU A 105 -16.72 13.82 13.68
C GLU A 105 -16.13 12.83 12.64
N LYS A 106 -15.52 11.74 13.10
CA LYS A 106 -14.97 10.69 12.23
C LYS A 106 -16.08 9.79 11.66
N LYS A 107 -17.16 9.53 12.43
CA LYS A 107 -18.30 8.68 12.04
C LYS A 107 -18.91 9.02 10.70
N GLN A 108 -18.92 10.30 10.32
CA GLN A 108 -19.45 10.71 9.01
C GLN A 108 -18.67 10.16 7.81
N TYR A 109 -17.42 9.70 8.04
CA TYR A 109 -16.52 9.11 7.04
C TYR A 109 -16.38 7.59 7.15
N GLU A 110 -17.18 6.96 8.02
CA GLU A 110 -17.25 5.50 8.05
C GLU A 110 -17.79 4.96 6.72
N ALA A 111 -17.18 3.88 6.25
CA ALA A 111 -17.60 3.27 5.00
C ALA A 111 -19.01 2.68 5.12
N LYS A 112 -19.90 3.08 4.25
CA LYS A 112 -21.22 2.47 4.06
C LYS A 112 -21.21 1.45 2.92
N SER A 113 -20.25 1.59 2.02
CA SER A 113 -20.02 0.73 0.88
C SER A 113 -18.53 0.49 0.63
N ALA A 114 -18.21 -0.64 0.01
CA ALA A 114 -16.84 -0.91 -0.47
C ALA A 114 -16.36 0.10 -1.52
N SER A 115 -17.25 0.78 -2.22
CA SER A 115 -16.96 1.79 -3.25
C SER A 115 -16.83 3.21 -2.71
N ASP A 116 -17.11 3.46 -1.42
CA ASP A 116 -17.02 4.81 -0.87
C ASP A 116 -15.63 5.39 -1.05
N PRO A 117 -15.51 6.64 -1.55
CA PRO A 117 -14.19 7.21 -1.86
C PRO A 117 -13.42 7.68 -0.62
N ILE A 118 -14.12 7.89 0.50
CA ILE A 118 -13.53 8.21 1.81
C ILE A 118 -13.98 7.16 2.80
N LYS A 119 -13.02 6.55 3.51
CA LYS A 119 -13.29 5.51 4.50
C LYS A 119 -12.39 5.70 5.71
N CYS A 120 -12.95 5.64 6.89
CA CYS A 120 -12.18 5.57 8.12
C CYS A 120 -12.77 4.56 9.10
N GLY A 121 -12.05 4.26 10.14
CA GLY A 121 -12.46 3.36 11.21
C GLY A 121 -11.42 2.32 11.56
N ASN A 122 -11.87 1.20 12.09
CA ASN A 122 -11.09 -0.02 12.26
C ASN A 122 -11.53 -1.08 11.24
N PHE A 123 -10.91 -2.24 11.25
CA PHE A 123 -11.17 -3.27 10.24
C PHE A 123 -11.24 -4.66 10.88
N ASN A 124 -12.30 -5.39 10.55
CA ASN A 124 -12.47 -6.77 10.96
C ASN A 124 -12.03 -7.71 9.83
N VAL A 125 -11.30 -8.75 10.18
CA VAL A 125 -10.84 -9.79 9.25
C VAL A 125 -11.36 -11.13 9.73
N THR A 126 -11.87 -11.93 8.81
CA THR A 126 -12.26 -13.31 9.09
C THR A 126 -11.20 -14.25 8.52
N ASN A 127 -10.63 -15.11 9.36
CA ASN A 127 -9.64 -16.11 8.94
C ASN A 127 -10.31 -17.31 8.25
N THR A 128 -9.49 -18.24 7.76
CA THR A 128 -9.94 -19.47 7.11
C THR A 128 -10.75 -20.41 8.02
N SER A 129 -10.64 -20.24 9.33
CA SER A 129 -11.42 -20.99 10.36
C SER A 129 -12.72 -20.28 10.75
N ASN A 130 -13.17 -19.29 9.97
CA ASN A 130 -14.35 -18.45 10.23
C ASN A 130 -14.31 -17.68 11.57
N GLN A 131 -13.12 -17.45 12.13
CA GLN A 131 -12.96 -16.58 13.27
C GLN A 131 -12.76 -15.15 12.81
N THR A 132 -13.57 -14.24 13.34
CA THR A 132 -13.46 -12.81 13.06
C THR A 132 -12.70 -12.13 14.19
N PHE A 133 -11.70 -11.34 13.83
CA PHE A 133 -10.94 -10.52 14.77
C PHE A 133 -10.75 -9.10 14.22
N THR A 134 -10.60 -8.16 15.14
CA THR A 134 -10.39 -6.74 14.81
C THR A 134 -8.89 -6.46 14.72
N LEU A 135 -8.45 -5.71 13.72
CA LEU A 135 -7.06 -5.30 13.59
C LEU A 135 -6.73 -4.20 14.62
N TRP A 136 -5.52 -4.25 15.21
CA TRP A 136 -5.05 -3.24 16.18
C TRP A 136 -4.58 -1.98 15.44
N ARG A 137 -5.53 -1.32 14.74
CA ARG A 137 -5.27 -0.06 14.02
C ARG A 137 -6.53 0.71 13.74
N ASP A 138 -6.40 2.03 13.70
CA ASP A 138 -7.34 2.93 13.03
C ASP A 138 -6.81 3.31 11.66
N TYR A 139 -7.68 3.60 10.70
CA TYR A 139 -7.27 3.99 9.36
C TYR A 139 -8.12 5.12 8.78
N LEU A 140 -7.54 5.84 7.82
CA LEU A 140 -8.23 6.70 6.86
C LEU A 140 -7.76 6.31 5.46
N LYS A 141 -8.70 6.06 4.54
CA LYS A 141 -8.45 5.81 3.11
C LYS A 141 -9.19 6.81 2.25
N LEU A 142 -8.54 7.30 1.20
CA LEU A 142 -9.07 8.30 0.27
C LEU A 142 -8.77 7.87 -1.16
N TYR A 143 -9.73 7.98 -2.08
CA TYR A 143 -9.44 7.94 -3.50
C TYR A 143 -8.76 9.26 -3.87
N ALA A 144 -7.54 9.17 -4.44
CA ALA A 144 -6.73 10.32 -4.76
C ALA A 144 -6.68 10.64 -6.27
N HIS A 145 -6.93 9.65 -7.12
CA HIS A 145 -6.99 9.82 -8.58
C HIS A 145 -7.87 8.71 -9.20
N PRO A 146 -8.63 8.97 -10.28
CA PRO A 146 -8.67 10.17 -11.11
C PRO A 146 -9.35 11.39 -10.45
N GLU A 147 -10.16 11.19 -9.44
CA GLU A 147 -10.79 12.26 -8.66
C GLU A 147 -10.27 12.27 -7.23
N PHE A 148 -9.86 13.45 -6.75
CA PHE A 148 -9.36 13.61 -5.39
C PHE A 148 -10.48 13.84 -4.39
N HIS A 149 -10.68 12.86 -3.51
CA HIS A 149 -11.62 12.91 -2.41
C HIS A 149 -10.91 13.15 -1.08
N CYS A 150 -11.48 14.01 -0.24
CA CYS A 150 -10.87 14.37 1.03
C CYS A 150 -11.94 14.78 2.05
N PRO A 151 -11.79 14.46 3.34
CA PRO A 151 -12.60 15.01 4.40
C PRO A 151 -12.62 16.55 4.39
N LEU A 152 -13.81 17.14 4.33
CA LEU A 152 -13.99 18.60 4.30
C LEU A 152 -14.48 19.16 5.64
N LYS A 153 -14.91 18.31 6.55
CA LYS A 153 -15.42 18.66 7.89
C LYS A 153 -14.67 17.87 8.94
N PRO A 154 -14.50 18.38 10.15
CA PRO A 154 -14.86 19.74 10.55
C PRO A 154 -13.90 20.78 9.94
N PRO A 155 -14.27 22.08 9.91
CA PRO A 155 -13.39 23.16 9.43
C PRO A 155 -12.05 23.28 10.18
N VAL A 156 -11.95 22.61 11.33
CA VAL A 156 -10.73 22.55 12.19
C VAL A 156 -9.60 21.75 11.55
N LEU A 157 -9.83 20.99 10.49
CA LEU A 157 -8.76 20.38 9.68
C LEU A 157 -7.89 21.42 8.95
N ARG A 158 -7.83 22.61 9.48
CA ARG A 158 -6.84 23.64 9.14
C ARG A 158 -5.58 23.38 9.95
N ILE A 159 -4.54 22.98 9.27
CA ILE A 159 -3.23 22.81 9.91
C ILE A 159 -2.71 24.20 10.29
N THR A 160 -2.84 24.53 11.57
CA THR A 160 -2.26 25.76 12.11
C THR A 160 -0.77 25.55 12.34
N GLY A 161 0.06 26.45 11.81
CA GLY A 161 1.48 26.55 12.16
C GLY A 161 2.48 25.93 11.18
N TYR A 162 2.06 25.41 10.04
CA TYR A 162 3.00 24.90 9.05
C TYR A 162 3.17 25.91 7.89
N LYS A 163 4.37 26.49 7.80
CA LYS A 163 4.78 27.30 6.63
C LYS A 163 5.45 26.39 5.63
N TYR A 164 4.72 25.93 4.62
CA TYR A 164 5.27 25.33 3.43
C TYR A 164 5.08 26.31 2.25
N GLY A 165 6.20 26.77 1.66
CA GLY A 165 6.16 27.79 0.60
C GLY A 165 6.01 29.24 1.11
N GLN A 166 6.13 30.19 0.18
CA GLN A 166 6.21 31.62 0.50
C GLN A 166 4.92 32.28 1.03
N ASN A 167 3.77 31.60 1.02
CA ASN A 167 2.45 32.21 1.21
C ASN A 167 1.54 31.57 2.26
N GLY A 168 2.07 31.00 3.35
CA GLY A 168 1.21 30.77 4.52
C GLY A 168 0.69 29.34 4.73
N LEU A 169 -0.32 29.23 5.55
CA LEU A 169 -0.94 28.01 6.06
C LEU A 169 -1.61 27.19 4.95
N LYS A 170 -1.17 25.93 4.75
CA LYS A 170 -1.90 24.98 3.92
C LYS A 170 -2.94 24.24 4.75
N ILE A 171 -4.10 24.00 4.16
CA ILE A 171 -5.16 23.19 4.75
C ILE A 171 -4.86 21.71 4.51
N PHE A 172 -5.47 20.82 5.32
CA PHE A 172 -5.37 19.36 5.22
C PHE A 172 -5.49 18.85 3.77
N ARG A 173 -6.51 19.32 3.03
CA ARG A 173 -6.76 18.93 1.65
C ARG A 173 -5.59 19.25 0.71
N GLU A 174 -5.01 20.43 0.81
CA GLU A 174 -3.94 20.89 -0.08
C GLU A 174 -2.65 20.09 0.14
N VAL A 175 -2.33 19.76 1.39
CA VAL A 175 -1.17 18.94 1.73
C VAL A 175 -1.29 17.54 1.14
N LEU A 176 -2.45 16.90 1.32
CA LEU A 176 -2.67 15.55 0.80
C LEU A 176 -2.73 15.54 -0.73
N LEU A 177 -3.36 16.53 -1.35
CA LEU A 177 -3.39 16.66 -2.81
C LEU A 177 -1.98 16.77 -3.38
N GLU A 178 -1.16 17.70 -2.88
CA GLU A 178 0.22 17.87 -3.37
C GLU A 178 1.05 16.59 -3.17
N TYR A 179 0.93 15.94 -1.99
CA TYR A 179 1.66 14.72 -1.72
C TYR A 179 1.26 13.58 -2.68
N THR A 180 -0.03 13.41 -2.92
CA THR A 180 -0.53 12.37 -3.84
C THR A 180 -0.20 12.66 -5.30
N GLU A 181 -0.22 13.90 -5.75
CA GLU A 181 0.22 14.28 -7.10
C GLU A 181 1.71 13.99 -7.32
N ARG A 182 2.57 14.34 -6.35
CA ARG A 182 4.01 14.06 -6.45
C ARG A 182 4.31 12.56 -6.45
N THR A 183 3.65 11.79 -5.59
CA THR A 183 3.83 10.32 -5.56
C THR A 183 3.31 9.67 -6.85
N ARG A 184 2.24 10.20 -7.47
CA ARG A 184 1.78 9.73 -8.77
C ARG A 184 2.81 9.97 -9.87
N GLY A 185 3.48 11.13 -9.86
CA GLY A 185 4.59 11.42 -10.77
C GLY A 185 5.74 10.42 -10.60
N LEU A 186 6.11 10.09 -9.35
CA LEU A 186 7.11 9.05 -9.08
C LEU A 186 6.67 7.68 -9.61
N ALA A 187 5.41 7.29 -9.38
CA ALA A 187 4.90 6.00 -9.84
C ALA A 187 4.97 5.86 -11.36
N ARG A 188 4.60 6.90 -12.12
CA ARG A 188 4.73 6.91 -13.58
C ARG A 188 6.17 6.68 -14.01
N LYS A 189 7.13 7.37 -13.40
CA LYS A 189 8.57 7.22 -13.73
C LYS A 189 9.09 5.82 -13.40
N LEU A 190 8.64 5.20 -12.32
CA LEU A 190 9.03 3.83 -12.01
C LEU A 190 8.40 2.82 -12.99
N VAL A 191 7.14 3.02 -13.39
CA VAL A 191 6.49 2.19 -14.41
C VAL A 191 7.18 2.33 -15.78
N GLU A 192 7.56 3.56 -16.17
CA GLU A 192 8.39 3.82 -17.37
C GLU A 192 9.74 3.08 -17.28
N ALA A 193 10.41 3.12 -16.12
CA ALA A 193 11.68 2.42 -15.91
C ALA A 193 11.55 0.89 -16.02
N ILE A 194 10.46 0.32 -15.50
CA ILE A 194 10.18 -1.12 -15.69
C ILE A 194 9.91 -1.44 -17.16
N SER A 195 9.16 -0.60 -17.87
CA SER A 195 8.93 -0.76 -19.31
C SER A 195 10.25 -0.76 -20.11
N ASP A 196 11.13 0.21 -19.82
CA ASP A 196 12.46 0.29 -20.43
C ASP A 196 13.34 -0.93 -20.07
N ASN A 197 13.30 -1.39 -18.80
CA ASN A 197 14.04 -2.58 -18.36
C ASN A 197 13.59 -3.86 -19.07
N LEU A 198 12.30 -3.94 -19.40
CA LEU A 198 11.70 -5.09 -20.10
C LEU A 198 11.76 -4.95 -21.62
N GLU A 199 12.37 -3.89 -22.14
CA GLU A 199 12.51 -3.62 -23.58
C GLU A 199 11.15 -3.54 -24.29
N LEU A 200 10.11 -3.05 -23.60
CA LEU A 200 8.80 -2.84 -24.19
C LEU A 200 8.78 -1.57 -25.05
N GLU A 201 7.93 -1.56 -26.07
CA GLU A 201 7.76 -0.40 -26.92
C GLU A 201 7.34 0.85 -26.13
N LYS A 202 7.80 2.01 -26.58
CA LYS A 202 7.42 3.28 -25.98
C LYS A 202 5.89 3.43 -25.98
N ASN A 203 5.34 3.87 -24.84
CA ASN A 203 3.90 4.02 -24.58
C ASN A 203 3.11 2.71 -24.42
N TYR A 204 3.70 1.54 -24.67
CA TYR A 204 2.97 0.25 -24.52
C TYR A 204 2.28 0.13 -23.14
N VAL A 205 2.99 0.48 -22.08
CA VAL A 205 2.46 0.46 -20.72
C VAL A 205 1.33 1.47 -20.53
N ASP A 206 1.49 2.68 -21.06
CA ASP A 206 0.47 3.75 -20.95
C ASP A 206 -0.84 3.34 -21.64
N GLU A 207 -0.76 2.66 -22.78
CA GLU A 207 -1.92 2.21 -23.57
C GLU A 207 -2.62 1.03 -22.87
N VAL A 208 -1.87 -0.02 -22.48
CA VAL A 208 -2.44 -1.24 -21.89
C VAL A 208 -3.03 -0.96 -20.51
N LEU A 209 -2.30 -0.25 -19.66
CA LEU A 209 -2.71 0.05 -18.29
C LEU A 209 -3.55 1.33 -18.16
N LYS A 210 -3.75 2.06 -19.26
CA LYS A 210 -4.51 3.32 -19.33
C LYS A 210 -4.06 4.32 -18.24
N MET A 211 -2.75 4.60 -18.21
CA MET A 211 -2.09 5.33 -17.12
C MET A 211 -2.60 6.75 -16.88
N ASP A 212 -3.20 7.41 -17.88
CA ASP A 212 -3.78 8.75 -17.73
C ASP A 212 -5.00 8.75 -16.77
N SER A 213 -5.75 7.65 -16.73
CA SER A 213 -6.85 7.42 -15.80
C SER A 213 -6.49 6.40 -14.71
N SER A 214 -5.20 6.26 -14.39
CA SER A 214 -4.68 5.36 -13.36
C SER A 214 -5.39 5.59 -12.02
N PHE A 215 -5.59 4.54 -11.25
CA PHE A 215 -6.20 4.63 -9.93
C PHE A 215 -5.13 4.87 -8.86
N GLN A 216 -5.38 5.84 -7.98
CA GLN A 216 -4.52 6.08 -6.83
C GLN A 216 -5.34 6.12 -5.54
N LEU A 217 -4.88 5.40 -4.53
CA LEU A 217 -5.44 5.37 -3.19
C LEU A 217 -4.41 5.91 -2.20
N PHE A 218 -4.79 6.93 -1.43
CA PHE A 218 -4.06 7.35 -0.24
C PHE A 218 -4.64 6.63 0.98
N ALA A 219 -3.77 6.09 1.83
CA ALA A 219 -4.16 5.51 3.11
C ALA A 219 -3.20 5.94 4.21
N THR A 220 -3.73 6.21 5.40
CA THR A 220 -2.93 6.36 6.60
C THR A 220 -3.43 5.42 7.67
N ASN A 221 -2.50 4.82 8.40
CA ASN A 221 -2.79 3.88 9.47
C ASN A 221 -2.15 4.36 10.75
N LEU A 222 -2.94 4.35 11.82
CA LEU A 222 -2.50 4.64 13.18
C LEU A 222 -2.52 3.34 13.97
N TYR A 223 -1.38 2.96 14.51
CA TYR A 223 -1.20 1.81 15.37
C TYR A 223 -0.83 2.30 16.78
N PRO A 224 -1.79 2.37 17.71
CA PRO A 224 -1.50 2.76 19.08
C PRO A 224 -0.62 1.73 19.79
N PRO A 225 0.06 2.09 20.89
CA PRO A 225 0.75 1.12 21.73
C PRO A 225 -0.17 -0.04 22.13
N CYS A 226 0.33 -1.26 22.03
CA CYS A 226 -0.42 -2.47 22.34
C CYS A 226 0.16 -3.14 23.59
N PRO A 227 -0.64 -3.42 24.65
CA PRO A 227 -0.10 -4.02 25.88
C PRO A 227 0.48 -5.42 25.68
N GLN A 228 0.00 -6.15 24.69
CA GLN A 228 0.41 -7.53 24.36
C GLN A 228 0.61 -7.64 22.82
N PRO A 229 1.71 -7.10 22.27
CA PRO A 229 1.91 -7.04 20.82
C PRO A 229 1.97 -8.43 20.15
N ASP A 230 2.36 -9.46 20.87
CA ASP A 230 2.40 -10.84 20.35
C ASP A 230 1.01 -11.44 20.13
N GLN A 231 -0.02 -10.84 20.72
CA GLN A 231 -1.41 -11.29 20.63
C GLN A 231 -2.27 -10.44 19.69
N ALA A 232 -1.71 -9.43 19.07
CA ALA A 232 -2.44 -8.54 18.17
C ALA A 232 -1.65 -8.26 16.89
N ILE A 233 -2.36 -7.95 15.81
CA ILE A 233 -1.76 -7.61 14.52
C ILE A 233 -2.30 -6.28 14.01
N GLY A 234 -1.44 -5.44 13.44
CA GLY A 234 -1.85 -4.21 12.78
C GLY A 234 -2.46 -4.46 11.40
N ILE A 235 -1.75 -5.21 10.55
CA ILE A 235 -2.25 -5.72 9.25
C ILE A 235 -1.70 -7.13 9.08
N PRO A 236 -2.56 -8.14 8.84
CA PRO A 236 -2.12 -9.52 8.60
C PRO A 236 -1.35 -9.64 7.28
N PRO A 237 -0.66 -10.76 7.03
CA PRO A 237 0.03 -11.03 5.78
C PRO A 237 -0.86 -10.84 4.57
N HIS A 238 -0.40 -10.02 3.60
CA HIS A 238 -1.11 -9.70 2.36
C HIS A 238 -0.15 -9.22 1.28
N THR A 239 -0.61 -9.19 0.04
CA THR A 239 -0.02 -8.48 -1.08
C THR A 239 -0.88 -7.28 -1.45
N ASP A 240 -0.32 -6.30 -2.16
CA ASP A 240 -1.04 -5.12 -2.61
C ASP A 240 -1.60 -5.30 -4.02
N PRO A 241 -2.82 -4.80 -4.32
CA PRO A 241 -3.49 -5.06 -5.60
C PRO A 241 -3.02 -4.18 -6.78
N GLY A 242 -2.14 -3.20 -6.58
CA GLY A 242 -1.78 -2.18 -7.58
C GLY A 242 -0.57 -2.54 -8.45
N LEU A 243 0.11 -1.48 -8.93
CA LEU A 243 1.39 -1.54 -9.64
C LEU A 243 2.55 -1.32 -8.66
N PHE A 244 2.54 -0.17 -7.97
CA PHE A 244 3.49 0.18 -6.93
C PHE A 244 2.78 0.77 -5.72
N THR A 245 3.21 0.37 -4.56
CA THR A 245 2.81 1.01 -3.29
C THR A 245 3.98 1.75 -2.68
N PHE A 246 3.76 2.99 -2.27
CA PHE A 246 4.71 3.84 -1.59
C PHE A 246 4.35 3.95 -0.12
N LEU A 247 5.32 3.76 0.75
CA LEU A 247 5.12 3.84 2.18
C LEU A 247 6.16 4.75 2.83
N ILE A 248 5.68 5.64 3.69
CA ILE A 248 6.49 6.37 4.66
C ILE A 248 5.96 6.11 6.07
N HIS A 249 6.82 6.19 7.08
CA HIS A 249 6.43 6.00 8.48
C HIS A 249 7.10 7.03 9.41
N ASN A 250 6.57 7.16 10.61
CA ASN A 250 7.03 8.15 11.60
C ASN A 250 8.29 7.72 12.38
N GLY A 251 9.15 6.88 11.80
CA GLY A 251 10.38 6.40 12.45
C GLY A 251 10.12 5.32 13.53
N VAL A 252 8.92 4.73 13.56
CA VAL A 252 8.62 3.57 14.40
C VAL A 252 8.54 2.33 13.54
N ALA A 253 9.39 1.34 13.83
CA ALA A 253 9.41 0.05 13.15
C ALA A 253 8.07 -0.69 13.28
N GLY A 254 7.81 -1.64 12.37
CA GLY A 254 6.60 -2.46 12.42
C GLY A 254 6.16 -3.00 11.06
N LEU A 255 6.87 -2.71 9.98
CA LEU A 255 6.67 -3.40 8.71
C LEU A 255 7.58 -4.64 8.67
N GLN A 256 7.01 -5.75 8.24
CA GLN A 256 7.73 -7.00 7.98
C GLN A 256 7.39 -7.49 6.58
N ILE A 257 8.38 -8.01 5.87
CA ILE A 257 8.25 -8.65 4.55
C ILE A 257 8.60 -10.12 4.64
N GLU A 258 7.98 -10.95 3.79
CA GLU A 258 8.35 -12.35 3.62
C GLU A 258 9.35 -12.48 2.47
N HIS A 259 10.52 -13.05 2.74
CA HIS A 259 11.52 -13.34 1.72
C HIS A 259 12.12 -14.71 2.00
N ASP A 260 12.17 -15.57 0.98
CA ASP A 260 12.62 -16.96 1.08
C ASP A 260 12.01 -17.75 2.26
N GLY A 261 10.70 -17.54 2.47
CA GLY A 261 9.94 -18.23 3.52
C GLY A 261 10.18 -17.71 4.95
N HIS A 262 10.88 -16.59 5.10
CA HIS A 262 11.17 -15.98 6.40
C HIS A 262 10.64 -14.54 6.46
N TRP A 263 10.23 -14.11 7.66
CA TRP A 263 9.84 -12.73 7.91
C TRP A 263 11.04 -11.88 8.31
N PHE A 264 11.19 -10.71 7.67
CA PHE A 264 12.23 -9.73 7.96
C PHE A 264 11.62 -8.40 8.41
N ASN A 265 12.22 -7.78 9.42
CA ASN A 265 11.88 -6.40 9.78
C ASN A 265 12.46 -5.45 8.72
N VAL A 266 11.63 -4.51 8.29
CA VAL A 266 12.05 -3.46 7.36
C VAL A 266 12.33 -2.19 8.12
N ASP A 267 13.56 -1.71 7.98
CA ASP A 267 13.95 -0.36 8.40
C ASP A 267 14.28 0.49 7.17
N SER A 268 13.94 1.76 7.21
CA SER A 268 14.22 2.68 6.11
C SER A 268 14.79 4.00 6.64
N PRO A 269 15.79 4.59 5.94
CA PRO A 269 16.35 5.87 6.31
C PRO A 269 15.27 6.96 6.42
N GLN A 270 15.53 7.94 7.28
CA GLN A 270 14.67 9.12 7.33
C GLN A 270 14.60 9.80 5.96
N ASN A 271 13.43 10.34 5.61
CA ASN A 271 13.18 10.99 4.33
C ASN A 271 13.37 10.09 3.10
N SER A 272 13.28 8.78 3.24
CA SER A 272 13.17 7.85 2.14
C SER A 272 11.72 7.38 1.97
N ILE A 273 11.43 6.78 0.82
CA ILE A 273 10.16 6.13 0.53
C ILE A 273 10.44 4.64 0.35
N LEU A 274 9.74 3.81 1.10
CA LEU A 274 9.71 2.38 0.82
C LEU A 274 8.74 2.13 -0.33
N VAL A 275 9.20 1.36 -1.31
CA VAL A 275 8.43 1.02 -2.52
C VAL A 275 8.31 -0.49 -2.61
N ASN A 276 7.10 -0.99 -2.86
CA ASN A 276 6.89 -2.38 -3.22
C ASN A 276 6.21 -2.50 -4.59
N ALA A 277 6.68 -3.46 -5.38
CA ALA A 277 5.94 -3.98 -6.51
C ALA A 277 4.68 -4.70 -6.02
N ALA A 278 3.61 -4.61 -6.79
CA ALA A 278 2.30 -5.10 -6.38
C ALA A 278 1.70 -6.04 -7.45
N ASP A 279 0.58 -6.67 -7.15
CA ASP A 279 0.01 -7.78 -7.91
C ASP A 279 -0.16 -7.49 -9.41
N GLN A 280 -0.67 -6.30 -9.76
CA GLN A 280 -0.85 -5.96 -11.18
C GLN A 280 0.47 -5.77 -11.92
N LEU A 281 1.53 -5.37 -11.23
CA LEU A 281 2.85 -5.31 -11.84
C LEU A 281 3.43 -6.71 -12.05
N GLU A 282 3.23 -7.62 -11.11
CA GLU A 282 3.65 -9.02 -11.25
C GLU A 282 2.92 -9.69 -12.42
N ILE A 283 1.60 -9.54 -12.50
CA ILE A 283 0.79 -10.07 -13.62
C ILE A 283 1.27 -9.49 -14.94
N PHE A 284 1.36 -8.16 -15.05
CA PHE A 284 1.76 -7.46 -16.27
C PHE A 284 3.15 -7.87 -16.77
N THR A 285 4.10 -8.01 -15.84
CA THR A 285 5.48 -8.39 -16.16
C THR A 285 5.69 -9.89 -16.36
N ASN A 286 4.62 -10.68 -16.40
CA ASN A 286 4.66 -12.15 -16.49
C ASN A 286 5.58 -12.76 -15.43
N GLY A 287 5.43 -12.31 -14.16
CA GLY A 287 6.15 -12.83 -13.00
C GLY A 287 7.59 -12.30 -12.80
N ARG A 288 8.07 -11.34 -13.63
CA ARG A 288 9.43 -10.79 -13.49
C ARG A 288 9.58 -9.84 -12.31
N CYS A 289 8.56 -9.04 -12.00
CA CYS A 289 8.48 -8.26 -10.78
C CYS A 289 7.64 -9.05 -9.76
N LYS A 290 8.13 -9.21 -8.54
CA LYS A 290 7.44 -10.01 -7.51
C LYS A 290 6.57 -9.13 -6.61
N SER A 291 5.31 -9.52 -6.41
CA SER A 291 4.45 -8.97 -5.36
C SER A 291 4.62 -9.78 -4.09
N VAL A 292 5.31 -9.20 -3.12
CA VAL A 292 5.79 -9.92 -1.94
C VAL A 292 4.83 -9.72 -0.77
N LYS A 293 4.55 -10.82 -0.04
CA LYS A 293 3.73 -10.77 1.17
C LYS A 293 4.42 -9.92 2.24
N HIS A 294 3.62 -9.05 2.85
CA HIS A 294 4.08 -8.19 3.93
C HIS A 294 3.00 -8.02 4.99
N ARG A 295 3.40 -7.62 6.20
CA ARG A 295 2.49 -7.42 7.33
C ARG A 295 2.91 -6.24 8.19
N ALA A 296 1.98 -5.71 8.99
CA ALA A 296 2.28 -4.69 9.98
C ALA A 296 2.09 -5.25 11.39
N VAL A 297 3.16 -5.32 12.16
CA VAL A 297 3.14 -5.68 13.57
C VAL A 297 3.00 -4.43 14.45
N VAL A 298 2.53 -4.62 15.66
CA VAL A 298 2.36 -3.55 16.66
C VAL A 298 3.44 -3.65 17.72
N ASN A 299 3.64 -2.59 18.49
CA ASN A 299 4.62 -2.54 19.56
C ASN A 299 3.99 -2.01 20.86
N LYS A 300 4.70 -2.18 21.97
CA LYS A 300 4.19 -1.88 23.30
C LYS A 300 4.33 -0.39 23.69
N GLU A 301 5.30 0.31 23.13
CA GLU A 301 5.79 1.56 23.70
C GLU A 301 5.39 2.79 22.88
N ARG A 302 5.33 2.69 21.57
CA ARG A 302 5.26 3.86 20.68
C ARG A 302 4.10 3.74 19.71
N GLU A 303 3.42 4.85 19.52
CA GLU A 303 2.44 5.02 18.43
C GLU A 303 3.17 5.01 17.08
N ARG A 304 2.77 4.09 16.22
CA ARG A 304 3.25 4.04 14.83
C ARG A 304 2.21 4.66 13.90
N ILE A 305 2.67 5.50 12.99
CA ILE A 305 1.87 5.99 11.87
C ILE A 305 2.57 5.61 10.58
N SER A 306 1.83 5.00 9.66
CA SER A 306 2.27 4.81 8.28
C SER A 306 1.34 5.53 7.31
N ILE A 307 1.93 6.11 6.27
CA ILE A 307 1.23 6.73 5.15
C ILE A 307 1.56 5.92 3.92
N VAL A 308 0.52 5.48 3.24
CA VAL A 308 0.60 4.58 2.08
C VAL A 308 -0.06 5.24 0.89
N VAL A 309 0.59 5.19 -0.27
CA VAL A 309 -0.01 5.58 -1.55
C VAL A 309 0.09 4.41 -2.51
N ALA A 310 -1.04 3.74 -2.74
CA ALA A 310 -1.13 2.65 -3.69
C ALA A 310 -1.47 3.21 -5.08
N ASN A 311 -0.67 2.85 -6.07
CA ASN A 311 -0.82 3.27 -7.45
C ASN A 311 -1.16 2.04 -8.30
N GLY A 312 -2.28 2.07 -8.98
CA GLY A 312 -2.77 0.99 -9.83
C GLY A 312 -3.01 1.45 -11.27
N PRO A 313 -3.29 0.54 -12.19
CA PRO A 313 -3.76 0.88 -13.53
C PRO A 313 -5.13 1.58 -13.46
N SER A 314 -5.67 1.99 -14.59
CA SER A 314 -7.07 2.43 -14.65
C SER A 314 -8.00 1.32 -14.15
N LYS A 315 -9.05 1.67 -13.41
CA LYS A 315 -10.08 0.71 -13.00
C LYS A 315 -10.69 -0.07 -14.19
N GLU A 316 -10.68 0.55 -15.38
CA GLU A 316 -11.21 0.00 -16.62
C GLU A 316 -10.14 -0.76 -17.47
N ALA A 317 -8.90 -0.84 -17.00
CA ALA A 317 -7.87 -1.62 -17.69
C ALA A 317 -8.11 -3.12 -17.46
N ILE A 318 -7.94 -3.91 -18.50
CA ILE A 318 -7.82 -5.36 -18.40
C ILE A 318 -6.33 -5.65 -18.30
N VAL A 319 -5.90 -6.17 -17.16
CA VAL A 319 -4.49 -6.47 -16.91
C VAL A 319 -4.28 -7.97 -17.05
N GLY A 320 -3.31 -8.31 -17.87
CA GLY A 320 -2.75 -9.64 -18.07
C GLY A 320 -1.27 -9.50 -18.39
N PRO A 321 -0.55 -10.59 -18.58
CA PRO A 321 0.84 -10.56 -19.02
C PRO A 321 0.98 -9.80 -20.34
N ALA A 322 2.00 -8.92 -20.42
CA ALA A 322 2.29 -8.15 -21.62
C ALA A 322 2.60 -9.08 -22.80
N ALA A 323 1.89 -8.92 -23.93
CA ALA A 323 2.02 -9.80 -25.08
C ALA A 323 3.46 -10.02 -25.56
N PRO A 324 4.34 -8.98 -25.66
CA PRO A 324 5.74 -9.18 -26.04
C PRO A 324 6.52 -10.08 -25.08
N LEU A 325 6.15 -10.07 -23.79
CA LEU A 325 6.80 -10.93 -22.79
C LEU A 325 6.29 -12.36 -22.90
N VAL A 326 5.01 -12.55 -23.17
CA VAL A 326 4.42 -13.88 -23.43
C VAL A 326 5.04 -14.53 -24.67
N GLU A 327 5.23 -13.76 -25.74
CA GLU A 327 5.91 -14.23 -26.96
C GLU A 327 7.37 -14.67 -26.68
N LYS A 328 8.09 -13.87 -25.84
CA LYS A 328 9.48 -14.18 -25.45
C LYS A 328 9.58 -15.41 -24.56
N ASP A 329 8.60 -15.62 -23.67
CA ASP A 329 8.57 -16.73 -22.70
C ASP A 329 7.91 -17.98 -23.25
N GLY A 330 7.20 -17.87 -24.38
CA GLY A 330 6.42 -18.96 -25.00
C GLY A 330 5.09 -19.25 -24.29
N ARG A 331 4.79 -18.58 -23.16
CA ARG A 331 3.54 -18.77 -22.41
C ARG A 331 3.19 -17.60 -21.49
N ALA A 332 1.91 -17.46 -21.16
CA ALA A 332 1.42 -16.61 -20.07
C ALA A 332 1.47 -17.38 -18.74
N LEU A 333 1.91 -16.74 -17.68
CA LEU A 333 1.89 -17.29 -16.31
C LEU A 333 0.62 -16.92 -15.54
N TYR A 334 -0.11 -15.91 -15.98
CA TYR A 334 -1.31 -15.38 -15.33
C TYR A 334 -2.44 -15.21 -16.34
N SER A 335 -3.66 -15.39 -15.89
CA SER A 335 -4.87 -15.01 -16.64
C SER A 335 -5.06 -13.49 -16.60
N SER A 336 -5.90 -12.96 -17.49
CA SER A 336 -6.23 -11.53 -17.54
C SER A 336 -7.52 -11.24 -16.77
N MET A 337 -7.57 -10.11 -16.09
CA MET A 337 -8.76 -9.65 -15.36
C MET A 337 -8.87 -8.12 -15.42
N LYS A 338 -10.10 -7.61 -15.39
CA LYS A 338 -10.33 -6.18 -15.24
C LYS A 338 -9.90 -5.73 -13.85
N TYR A 339 -9.13 -4.63 -13.75
CA TYR A 339 -8.55 -4.22 -12.47
C TYR A 339 -9.57 -3.95 -11.36
N ILE A 340 -10.72 -3.34 -11.70
CA ILE A 340 -11.77 -3.13 -10.70
C ILE A 340 -12.30 -4.46 -10.13
N GLU A 341 -12.46 -5.49 -10.96
CA GLU A 341 -12.92 -6.82 -10.55
C GLU A 341 -11.89 -7.49 -9.64
N TYR A 342 -10.59 -7.31 -9.93
CA TYR A 342 -9.50 -7.79 -9.09
C TYR A 342 -9.55 -7.15 -7.69
N VAL A 343 -9.69 -5.82 -7.62
CA VAL A 343 -9.79 -5.09 -6.34
C VAL A 343 -11.03 -5.50 -5.54
N GLU A 344 -12.18 -5.66 -6.20
CA GLU A 344 -13.40 -6.13 -5.55
C GLU A 344 -13.27 -7.57 -5.04
N ALA A 345 -12.66 -8.45 -5.82
CA ALA A 345 -12.41 -9.83 -5.41
C ALA A 345 -11.47 -9.89 -4.18
N GLN A 346 -10.44 -9.04 -4.13
CA GLN A 346 -9.54 -8.95 -2.98
C GLN A 346 -10.27 -8.46 -1.71
N LEU A 347 -11.21 -7.50 -1.85
CA LEU A 347 -11.99 -7.00 -0.72
C LEU A 347 -13.02 -8.00 -0.18
N VAL A 348 -13.64 -8.78 -1.07
CA VAL A 348 -14.77 -9.68 -0.73
C VAL A 348 -14.31 -11.11 -0.50
N LYS A 349 -13.30 -11.56 -1.24
CA LYS A 349 -12.86 -12.96 -1.31
C LYS A 349 -11.37 -13.10 -0.99
N SER A 350 -10.83 -12.30 -0.11
CA SER A 350 -9.39 -12.29 0.15
C SER A 350 -8.78 -13.69 0.34
N ARG A 351 -9.60 -14.72 0.51
CA ARG A 351 -9.20 -16.14 0.53
C ARG A 351 -10.35 -17.07 0.09
N VAL A 352 -10.49 -17.33 -1.19
CA VAL A 352 -11.22 -18.51 -1.64
C VAL A 352 -10.27 -19.70 -1.53
N ASN A 353 -10.67 -20.74 -0.80
CA ASN A 353 -9.85 -21.95 -0.56
C ASN A 353 -8.46 -21.68 0.07
N GLY A 354 -8.29 -20.58 0.81
CA GLY A 354 -7.02 -20.22 1.46
C GLY A 354 -5.98 -19.57 0.53
N LYS A 355 -6.22 -19.50 -0.77
CA LYS A 355 -5.33 -18.87 -1.76
C LYS A 355 -5.63 -17.36 -1.88
N GLN A 356 -4.59 -16.55 -2.04
CA GLN A 356 -4.76 -15.14 -2.40
C GLN A 356 -5.25 -14.99 -3.84
N ILE A 357 -5.80 -13.83 -4.20
CA ILE A 357 -6.32 -13.61 -5.57
C ILE A 357 -5.20 -13.75 -6.61
N LEU A 358 -4.01 -13.24 -6.33
CA LEU A 358 -2.85 -13.41 -7.21
C LEU A 358 -2.56 -14.89 -7.51
N GLU A 359 -2.57 -15.73 -6.47
CA GLU A 359 -2.37 -17.18 -6.62
C GLU A 359 -3.48 -17.86 -7.44
N GLN A 360 -4.70 -17.32 -7.43
CA GLN A 360 -5.82 -17.80 -8.25
C GLN A 360 -5.74 -17.38 -9.71
N MET A 361 -4.98 -16.31 -9.99
CA MET A 361 -4.73 -15.83 -11.36
C MET A 361 -3.64 -16.61 -12.07
N MET A 362 -2.82 -17.40 -11.35
CA MET A 362 -1.77 -18.23 -11.94
C MET A 362 -2.41 -19.34 -12.82
N ILE A 363 -1.84 -19.56 -14.00
CA ILE A 363 -2.24 -20.61 -14.91
C ILE A 363 -1.46 -21.87 -14.52
N ASP A 364 -2.17 -22.96 -14.16
CA ASP A 364 -1.56 -24.24 -13.80
C ASP A 364 -0.87 -24.85 -15.04
N GLN A 365 0.31 -25.47 -14.82
CA GLN A 365 1.11 -26.05 -15.90
C GLN A 365 0.43 -27.27 -16.56
N ASP A 366 -0.56 -27.88 -15.89
CA ASP A 366 -1.22 -29.09 -16.33
C ASP A 366 -2.43 -28.86 -17.28
N ASP A 367 -2.92 -27.59 -17.35
CA ASP A 367 -4.10 -27.26 -18.18
C ASP A 367 -3.79 -27.11 -19.69
N GLU A 368 -2.50 -26.97 -20.08
CA GLU A 368 -2.10 -26.82 -21.50
C GLU A 368 -2.00 -28.15 -22.29
N ILE A 369 -2.08 -29.32 -21.65
CA ILE A 369 -1.97 -30.62 -22.32
C ILE A 369 -3.35 -31.16 -22.78
N ALA A 370 -4.44 -30.46 -22.45
CA ALA A 370 -5.81 -30.91 -22.67
C ALA A 370 -6.57 -30.17 -23.80
N ASN A 371 -5.93 -29.32 -24.61
CA ASN A 371 -6.56 -28.65 -25.76
C ASN A 371 -5.82 -28.92 -27.08
#